data_b2e2b95adbe364928416b7f5f0e95e2f
#
_entry.id   b2e2b95adbe364928416b7f5f0e95e2f
#
_cell.length_a   1.000
_cell.length_b   1.000
_cell.length_c   1.000
_cell.angle_alpha   90.00
_cell.angle_beta   90.00
_cell.angle_gamma   90.00
#
_symmetry.space_group_name_H-M   'P 1'
#
loop_
_entity.id
_entity.type
_entity.pdbx_description
1 polymer ?
#
loop_
_entity_poly.entity_id
_entity_poly.type
_entity_poly.pdbx_seq_one_letter_code
_entity_poly.pdbx_strand_id
1 'polypeptide(L)'
;MASLAYDSYVDDVFKGNIDDADTYYVMLVTSSYTENRATHTKRSDVTNEVTGTGYTSGGQAVVPTFTKDTTNHRLEIVFPTVTWTTSTITARKAVYYKRRGGASSADELCFVNDFGSDVVSSGGTFTLNASTIRIGSPA
;
A
#
# COMPACT_ATOMS: atom_id res chain seq x y z
N MET A 1 -1.85 3.29 -13.75
CA MET A 1 -1.15 2.88 -12.53
C MET A 1 -1.26 1.37 -12.40
N ALA A 2 -0.15 0.69 -12.26
CA ALA A 2 -0.14 -0.76 -12.16
C ALA A 2 -0.16 -1.18 -10.69
N SER A 3 -1.02 -2.15 -10.35
CA SER A 3 -1.13 -2.69 -9.00
C SER A 3 -0.68 -4.14 -8.99
N LEU A 4 0.08 -4.51 -7.98
CA LEU A 4 0.61 -5.84 -7.79
C LEU A 4 0.44 -6.26 -6.33
N ALA A 5 -0.36 -7.30 -6.08
CA ALA A 5 -0.47 -7.87 -4.74
C ALA A 5 0.73 -8.76 -4.45
N TYR A 6 1.22 -8.70 -3.20
CA TYR A 6 2.18 -9.68 -2.74
C TYR A 6 1.49 -11.03 -2.55
N ASP A 7 2.18 -12.12 -2.85
CA ASP A 7 1.58 -13.46 -2.72
C ASP A 7 1.16 -13.74 -1.27
N SER A 8 1.89 -13.19 -0.30
CA SER A 8 1.56 -13.32 1.12
C SER A 8 0.25 -12.62 1.53
N TYR A 9 -0.23 -11.64 0.76
CA TYR A 9 -1.41 -10.86 1.15
C TYR A 9 -2.66 -11.74 1.28
N VAL A 10 -2.98 -12.50 0.24
CA VAL A 10 -4.16 -13.38 0.26
C VAL A 10 -3.98 -14.50 1.28
N ASP A 11 -2.78 -15.06 1.39
CA ASP A 11 -2.45 -16.07 2.38
C ASP A 11 -2.67 -15.55 3.81
N ASP A 12 -2.16 -14.35 4.11
CA ASP A 12 -2.33 -13.71 5.41
C ASP A 12 -3.80 -13.41 5.73
N VAL A 13 -4.57 -12.99 4.73
CA VAL A 13 -6.02 -12.76 4.91
C VAL A 13 -6.73 -14.05 5.29
N PHE A 14 -6.50 -15.14 4.57
CA PHE A 14 -7.14 -16.43 4.86
C PHE A 14 -6.66 -17.06 6.16
N LYS A 15 -5.45 -16.76 6.61
CA LYS A 15 -4.93 -17.24 7.89
C LYS A 15 -5.31 -16.37 9.09
N GLY A 16 -6.01 -15.27 8.85
CA GLY A 16 -6.44 -14.37 9.90
C GLY A 16 -5.36 -13.40 10.40
N ASN A 17 -4.24 -13.30 9.70
CA ASN A 17 -3.18 -12.34 10.03
C ASN A 17 -3.53 -10.92 9.61
N ILE A 18 -4.39 -10.78 8.61
CA ILE A 18 -4.91 -9.50 8.11
C ILE A 18 -6.43 -9.59 8.06
N ASP A 19 -7.13 -8.62 8.62
CA ASP A 19 -8.59 -8.54 8.55
C ASP A 19 -9.07 -7.09 8.34
N ASP A 20 -10.39 -6.90 8.27
CA ASP A 20 -10.99 -5.61 7.97
C ASP A 20 -10.91 -4.61 9.13
N ALA A 21 -10.63 -5.08 10.34
CA ALA A 21 -10.51 -4.24 11.53
C ALA A 21 -9.06 -3.77 11.80
N ASP A 22 -8.11 -4.19 10.98
CA ASP A 22 -6.71 -3.85 11.17
C ASP A 22 -6.40 -2.39 10.82
N THR A 23 -5.28 -1.91 11.34
CA THR A 23 -4.74 -0.60 10.99
C THR A 23 -3.85 -0.75 9.75
N TYR A 24 -4.18 0.00 8.70
CA TYR A 24 -3.45 0.00 7.44
C TYR A 24 -2.70 1.30 7.24
N TYR A 25 -1.52 1.20 6.66
CA TYR A 25 -0.69 2.34 6.28
C TYR A 25 -0.28 2.22 4.82
N VAL A 26 0.06 3.35 4.24
CA VAL A 26 0.68 3.42 2.92
C VAL A 26 1.97 4.20 3.02
N MET A 27 3.05 3.62 2.50
CA MET A 27 4.36 4.27 2.41
C MET A 27 4.73 4.48 0.95
N LEU A 28 5.57 5.48 0.72
CA LEU A 28 6.08 5.81 -0.61
C LEU A 28 7.52 5.35 -0.74
N VAL A 29 7.86 4.82 -1.90
CA VAL A 29 9.21 4.38 -2.21
C VAL A 29 9.70 4.99 -3.53
N THR A 30 11.01 5.07 -3.68
CA THR A 30 11.65 5.56 -4.90
C THR A 30 11.71 4.47 -5.97
N SER A 31 12.17 4.84 -7.16
CA SER A 31 12.36 3.89 -8.28
C SER A 31 13.41 2.82 -7.98
N SER A 32 14.21 3.00 -6.94
CA SER A 32 15.23 2.02 -6.54
C SER A 32 14.67 0.81 -5.79
N TYR A 33 13.41 0.88 -5.33
CA TYR A 33 12.76 -0.30 -4.78
C TYR A 33 12.24 -1.20 -5.90
N THR A 34 12.63 -2.45 -5.89
CA THR A 34 12.09 -3.49 -6.78
C THR A 34 11.34 -4.51 -5.92
N GLU A 35 10.05 -4.58 -6.09
CA GLU A 35 9.23 -5.54 -5.38
C GLU A 35 9.48 -6.97 -5.86
N ASN A 36 9.48 -7.91 -4.92
CA ASN A 36 9.44 -9.33 -5.24
C ASN A 36 8.17 -9.91 -4.60
N ARG A 37 7.15 -10.13 -5.41
CA ARG A 37 5.83 -10.54 -4.89
C ARG A 37 5.86 -11.90 -4.21
N ALA A 38 6.81 -12.77 -4.58
CA ALA A 38 6.90 -14.12 -4.03
C ALA A 38 7.62 -14.17 -2.69
N THR A 39 8.63 -13.31 -2.49
CA THR A 39 9.53 -13.39 -1.32
C THR A 39 9.37 -12.25 -0.33
N HIS A 40 8.89 -11.08 -0.76
CA HIS A 40 8.61 -9.99 0.16
C HIS A 40 7.28 -10.24 0.87
N THR A 41 7.30 -10.31 2.19
CA THR A 41 6.12 -10.63 3.01
C THR A 41 5.87 -9.61 4.10
N LYS A 42 6.88 -8.88 4.52
CA LYS A 42 6.83 -7.92 5.61
C LYS A 42 7.35 -6.55 5.20
N ARG A 43 6.95 -5.51 5.91
CA ARG A 43 7.41 -4.15 5.65
C ARG A 43 8.94 -4.03 5.70
N SER A 44 9.59 -4.84 6.51
CA SER A 44 11.06 -4.87 6.59
C SER A 44 11.75 -5.30 5.29
N ASP A 45 11.03 -5.96 4.40
CA ASP A 45 11.56 -6.32 3.07
C ASP A 45 11.55 -5.15 2.09
N VAL A 46 10.81 -4.08 2.40
CA VAL A 46 10.69 -2.91 1.54
C VAL A 46 11.86 -1.96 1.83
N THR A 47 12.58 -1.61 0.77
CA THR A 47 13.74 -0.71 0.82
C THR A 47 13.44 0.59 0.08
N ASN A 48 14.36 1.57 0.22
CA ASN A 48 14.32 2.82 -0.55
C ASN A 48 13.05 3.64 -0.32
N GLU A 49 12.60 3.67 0.94
CA GLU A 49 11.51 4.57 1.33
C GLU A 49 11.90 6.02 1.06
N VAL A 50 10.92 6.82 0.64
CA VAL A 50 11.08 8.24 0.36
C VAL A 50 11.50 8.98 1.64
N THR A 51 12.38 9.95 1.47
CA THR A 51 12.70 10.95 2.50
C THR A 51 12.45 12.32 1.92
N GLY A 52 12.02 13.25 2.77
CA GLY A 52 11.79 14.63 2.33
C GLY A 52 10.86 15.38 3.27
N THR A 53 10.76 16.68 3.05
CA THR A 53 9.88 17.55 3.82
C THR A 53 8.43 17.10 3.65
N GLY A 54 7.70 17.04 4.75
CA GLY A 54 6.28 16.65 4.74
C GLY A 54 6.03 15.15 4.70
N TYR A 55 7.07 14.33 4.69
CA TYR A 55 6.95 12.87 4.72
C TYR A 55 7.53 12.30 6.01
N THR A 56 6.77 11.44 6.64
CA THR A 56 7.20 10.72 7.86
C THR A 56 7.45 9.26 7.52
N SER A 57 8.56 8.71 7.99
CA SER A 57 8.90 7.29 7.79
C SER A 57 7.75 6.38 8.22
N GLY A 58 7.44 5.41 7.39
CA GLY A 58 6.27 4.54 7.55
C GLY A 58 5.04 5.01 6.80
N GLY A 59 5.02 6.25 6.34
CA GLY A 59 3.92 6.82 5.55
C GLY A 59 2.77 7.32 6.41
N GLN A 60 1.55 7.17 5.91
CA GLN A 60 0.32 7.63 6.57
C GLN A 60 -0.68 6.50 6.76
N ALA A 61 -1.52 6.66 7.77
CA ALA A 61 -2.67 5.79 7.98
C ALA A 61 -3.67 5.93 6.83
N VAL A 62 -4.25 4.81 6.43
CA VAL A 62 -5.28 4.75 5.40
C VAL A 62 -6.35 3.77 5.86
N VAL A 63 -7.62 4.15 5.72
CA VAL A 63 -8.75 3.33 6.17
C VAL A 63 -9.47 2.78 4.93
N PRO A 64 -9.27 1.52 4.57
CA PRO A 64 -9.94 0.92 3.43
C PRO A 64 -11.41 0.66 3.71
N THR A 65 -12.20 0.60 2.64
CA THR A 65 -13.61 0.21 2.66
C THR A 65 -13.74 -1.17 2.02
N PHE A 66 -14.50 -2.05 2.66
CA PHE A 66 -14.71 -3.42 2.19
C PHE A 66 -16.17 -3.54 1.72
N THR A 67 -16.39 -3.87 0.46
CA THR A 67 -17.72 -3.99 -0.12
C THR A 67 -17.88 -5.34 -0.82
N LYS A 68 -18.89 -6.08 -0.39
CA LYS A 68 -19.27 -7.32 -1.07
C LYS A 68 -20.06 -6.99 -2.32
N ASP A 69 -19.50 -7.27 -3.48
CA ASP A 69 -20.15 -7.07 -4.77
C ASP A 69 -20.83 -8.38 -5.19
N THR A 70 -22.13 -8.46 -4.96
CA THR A 70 -22.91 -9.66 -5.26
C THR A 70 -23.23 -9.81 -6.73
N THR A 71 -23.12 -8.74 -7.52
CA THR A 71 -23.35 -8.79 -8.96
C THR A 71 -22.18 -9.47 -9.68
N ASN A 72 -20.97 -9.13 -9.28
CA ASN A 72 -19.74 -9.68 -9.89
C ASN A 72 -19.11 -10.79 -9.04
N HIS A 73 -19.74 -11.16 -7.93
CA HIS A 73 -19.28 -12.22 -7.02
C HIS A 73 -17.85 -12.03 -6.53
N ARG A 74 -17.58 -10.83 -5.98
CA ARG A 74 -16.25 -10.48 -5.53
C ARG A 74 -16.32 -9.56 -4.32
N LEU A 75 -15.20 -9.47 -3.59
CA LEU A 75 -14.97 -8.43 -2.58
C LEU A 75 -14.21 -7.28 -3.23
N GLU A 76 -14.67 -6.07 -3.03
CA GLU A 76 -13.93 -4.87 -3.41
C GLU A 76 -13.37 -4.21 -2.16
N ILE A 77 -12.07 -3.94 -2.17
CA ILE A 77 -11.37 -3.24 -1.10
C ILE A 77 -10.85 -1.94 -1.69
N VAL A 78 -11.39 -0.81 -1.23
CA VAL A 78 -11.01 0.51 -1.72
C VAL A 78 -10.13 1.19 -0.68
N PHE A 79 -8.89 1.47 -1.05
CA PHE A 79 -7.99 2.31 -0.28
C PHE A 79 -8.16 3.75 -0.77
N PRO A 80 -8.63 4.67 0.07
CA PRO A 80 -8.97 6.02 -0.38
C PRO A 80 -7.74 6.84 -0.73
N THR A 81 -7.99 8.01 -1.33
CA THR A 81 -6.95 9.00 -1.64
C THR A 81 -6.23 9.44 -0.36
N VAL A 82 -4.90 9.53 -0.44
CA VAL A 82 -4.03 10.01 0.64
C VAL A 82 -3.21 11.18 0.13
N THR A 83 -3.06 12.21 0.95
CA THR A 83 -2.29 13.41 0.57
C THR A 83 -1.19 13.70 1.58
N TRP A 84 -0.08 14.21 1.08
CA TRP A 84 1.01 14.79 1.87
C TRP A 84 1.10 16.27 1.50
N THR A 85 0.59 17.13 2.37
CA THR A 85 0.57 18.59 2.15
C THR A 85 1.92 19.22 2.50
N THR A 86 2.22 20.34 1.86
CA THR A 86 3.48 21.09 2.09
C THR A 86 4.68 20.15 2.04
N SER A 87 4.73 19.34 0.98
CA SER A 87 5.71 18.27 0.85
C SER A 87 6.67 18.53 -0.30
N THR A 88 7.89 18.01 -0.13
CA THR A 88 8.89 17.92 -1.20
C THR A 88 9.31 16.45 -1.28
N ILE A 89 8.66 15.72 -2.18
CA ILE A 89 8.74 14.27 -2.29
C ILE A 89 8.96 13.89 -3.75
N THR A 90 9.81 12.90 -3.98
CA THR A 90 9.91 12.20 -5.27
C THR A 90 9.64 10.73 -5.02
N ALA A 91 8.56 10.19 -5.58
CA ALA A 91 8.15 8.81 -5.38
C ALA A 91 7.82 8.13 -6.70
N ARG A 92 8.06 6.83 -6.75
CA ARG A 92 7.74 5.99 -7.91
C ARG A 92 6.62 5.02 -7.63
N LYS A 93 6.50 4.53 -6.38
CA LYS A 93 5.54 3.50 -6.00
C LYS A 93 4.98 3.79 -4.61
N ALA A 94 3.78 3.26 -4.36
CA ALA A 94 3.15 3.24 -3.04
C ALA A 94 3.01 1.79 -2.58
N VAL A 95 3.37 1.52 -1.33
CA VAL A 95 3.30 0.19 -0.72
C VAL A 95 2.30 0.24 0.43
N TYR A 96 1.27 -0.58 0.35
CA TYR A 96 0.23 -0.70 1.38
C TYR A 96 0.53 -1.89 2.27
N TYR A 97 0.38 -1.70 3.58
CA TYR A 97 0.70 -2.74 4.56
C TYR A 97 -0.17 -2.61 5.80
N LYS A 98 -0.27 -3.72 6.56
CA LYS A 98 -0.87 -3.71 7.89
C LYS A 98 0.18 -3.26 8.90
N ARG A 99 -0.15 -2.27 9.72
CA ARG A 99 0.75 -1.76 10.76
C ARG A 99 0.34 -2.29 12.13
N ARG A 100 1.27 -2.97 12.80
CA ARG A 100 1.07 -3.47 14.16
C ARG A 100 1.56 -2.50 15.24
N GLY A 101 2.33 -1.47 14.86
CA GLY A 101 2.83 -0.45 15.79
C GLY A 101 4.17 -0.80 16.45
N GLY A 102 4.75 -1.92 16.11
CA GLY A 102 6.05 -2.36 16.60
C GLY A 102 7.11 -2.41 15.50
N ALA A 103 7.89 -3.48 15.47
CA ALA A 103 8.94 -3.67 14.49
C ALA A 103 8.37 -3.85 13.08
N SER A 104 9.09 -3.33 12.08
CA SER A 104 8.69 -3.47 10.68
C SER A 104 8.65 -4.93 10.20
N SER A 105 9.40 -5.82 10.86
CA SER A 105 9.38 -7.25 10.58
C SER A 105 8.07 -7.94 10.99
N ALA A 106 7.21 -7.27 11.73
CA ALA A 106 5.90 -7.79 12.13
C ALA A 106 4.76 -7.29 11.22
N ASP A 107 4.99 -6.29 10.40
CA ASP A 107 3.97 -5.62 9.59
C ASP A 107 3.80 -6.34 8.24
N GLU A 108 2.66 -6.97 8.03
CA GLU A 108 2.38 -7.73 6.80
C GLU A 108 2.15 -6.80 5.61
N LEU A 109 2.72 -7.16 4.47
CA LEU A 109 2.52 -6.44 3.21
C LEU A 109 1.17 -6.79 2.57
N CYS A 110 0.58 -5.83 1.88
CA CYS A 110 -0.65 -6.02 1.11
C CYS A 110 -0.36 -5.96 -0.39
N PHE A 111 -0.15 -4.77 -0.94
CA PHE A 111 0.09 -4.61 -2.36
C PHE A 111 0.92 -3.37 -2.65
N VAL A 112 1.40 -3.26 -3.87
CA VAL A 112 2.17 -2.12 -4.36
C VAL A 112 1.51 -1.54 -5.61
N ASN A 113 1.47 -0.21 -5.70
CA ASN A 113 1.10 0.52 -6.91
C ASN A 113 2.33 1.17 -7.51
N ASP A 114 2.61 0.85 -8.77
CA ASP A 114 3.66 1.51 -9.55
C ASP A 114 3.03 2.63 -10.38
N PHE A 115 3.51 3.86 -10.18
CA PHE A 115 2.98 5.03 -10.90
C PHE A 115 3.41 5.07 -12.37
N GLY A 116 4.38 4.24 -12.77
CA GLY A 116 4.91 4.19 -14.11
C GLY A 116 6.00 5.22 -14.40
N SER A 117 6.04 6.29 -13.62
CA SER A 117 7.07 7.33 -13.67
C SER A 117 7.18 7.99 -12.31
N ASP A 118 8.25 8.73 -12.08
CA ASP A 118 8.40 9.47 -10.84
C ASP A 118 7.35 10.58 -10.75
N VAL A 119 6.75 10.70 -9.58
CA VAL A 119 5.82 11.78 -9.22
C VAL A 119 6.51 12.66 -8.19
N VAL A 120 6.47 13.96 -8.44
CA VAL A 120 7.22 14.94 -7.63
C VAL A 120 6.28 15.97 -7.06
N SER A 121 6.46 16.29 -5.77
CA SER A 121 5.93 17.51 -5.16
C SER A 121 7.08 18.40 -4.75
N SER A 122 6.89 19.72 -4.83
CA SER A 122 7.90 20.70 -4.45
C SER A 122 7.21 21.82 -3.68
N GLY A 123 7.17 21.70 -2.37
CA GLY A 123 6.48 22.62 -1.47
C GLY A 123 4.95 22.61 -1.56
N GLY A 124 4.38 21.68 -2.32
CA GLY A 124 2.94 21.55 -2.52
C GLY A 124 2.38 20.25 -1.99
N THR A 125 1.26 19.81 -2.56
CA THR A 125 0.59 18.58 -2.14
C THR A 125 0.95 17.42 -3.04
N PHE A 126 1.44 16.32 -2.45
CA PHE A 126 1.57 15.04 -3.12
C PHE A 126 0.24 14.28 -2.93
N THR A 127 -0.42 13.92 -4.03
CA THR A 127 -1.70 13.21 -3.99
C THR A 127 -1.52 11.79 -4.51
N LEU A 128 -1.84 10.82 -3.66
CA LEU A 128 -1.95 9.42 -4.03
C LEU A 128 -3.42 9.08 -4.24
N ASN A 129 -3.82 8.81 -5.47
CA ASN A 129 -5.20 8.49 -5.81
C ASN A 129 -5.65 7.18 -5.17
N ALA A 130 -6.96 7.03 -5.00
CA ALA A 130 -7.56 5.81 -4.47
C ALA A 130 -7.19 4.59 -5.32
N SER A 131 -7.05 3.45 -4.66
CA SER A 131 -6.77 2.16 -5.29
C SER A 131 -7.79 1.13 -4.87
N THR A 132 -8.24 0.31 -5.82
CA THR A 132 -9.20 -0.77 -5.57
C THR A 132 -8.56 -2.11 -5.82
N ILE A 133 -8.68 -3.01 -4.84
CA ILE A 133 -8.33 -4.42 -4.99
C ILE A 133 -9.61 -5.23 -5.06
N ARG A 134 -9.63 -6.19 -5.96
CA ARG A 134 -10.77 -7.10 -6.12
C ARG A 134 -10.32 -8.53 -5.88
N ILE A 135 -11.01 -9.20 -4.96
CA ILE A 135 -10.82 -10.62 -4.69
C ILE A 135 -12.09 -11.31 -5.16
N GLY A 136 -12.00 -11.95 -6.31
CA GLY A 136 -13.14 -12.58 -6.96
C GLY A 136 -13.25 -14.07 -6.69
N SER A 137 -14.46 -14.62 -6.87
CA SER A 137 -14.61 -16.06 -6.93
C SER A 137 -14.14 -16.57 -8.30
N PRO A 138 -13.72 -17.83 -8.37
CA PRO A 138 -13.36 -18.44 -9.65
C PRO A 138 -14.55 -18.45 -10.62
N ALA A 139 -14.23 -18.31 -11.88
CA ALA A 139 -15.25 -18.40 -12.95
C ALA A 139 -15.79 -19.83 -13.07
#